data_6f8957eac17f8326edaf31e458dd43a4
#
_entry.id   6f8957eac17f8326edaf31e458dd43a4
#
_cell.length_a   1.000
_cell.length_b   1.000
_cell.length_c   1.000
_cell.angle_alpha   90.00
_cell.angle_beta   90.00
_cell.angle_gamma   90.00
#
_symmetry.space_group_name_H-M   'P 1'
#
loop_
_entity.id
_entity.type
_entity.pdbx_description
1 polymer ?
#
loop_
_entity_poly.entity_id
_entity_poly.type
_entity_poly.pdbx_seq_one_letter_code
_entity_poly.pdbx_strand_id
1 'polypeptide(L)'
;MASFLLTLLAALAAGVGSRDQMLVAWMAARPGAKSGPGVGLLVTAIGVALFSAGLAGWAGSLAAPQLVPPARVLLVALALGLAALELLVLRPGCRPAEPTASLGALAVVLLAQQVTDAARLLVFALAASSAVPQFAVLGGMIGCAVTAVLGWSGGERLAALPLTAVRRALGVLLAAIAVFVVI
;
A
#
# COMPACT_ATOMS: atom_id res chain seq x y z
N MET A 1 17.96 6.79 8.11
CA MET A 1 17.80 6.87 6.64
C MET A 1 17.44 5.50 6.03
N ALA A 2 18.12 4.40 6.40
CA ALA A 2 17.81 3.08 5.86
C ALA A 2 16.34 2.66 6.09
N SER A 3 15.80 2.84 7.30
CA SER A 3 14.40 2.50 7.61
C SER A 3 13.39 3.25 6.76
N PHE A 4 13.65 4.53 6.43
CA PHE A 4 12.80 5.32 5.54
C PHE A 4 12.76 4.72 4.14
N LEU A 5 13.94 4.49 3.54
CA LEU A 5 14.02 3.96 2.18
C LEU A 5 13.45 2.54 2.09
N LEU A 6 13.73 1.69 3.08
CA LEU A 6 13.22 0.33 3.13
C LEU A 6 11.69 0.32 3.16
N THR A 7 11.08 1.11 4.04
CA THR A 7 9.61 1.16 4.16
C THR A 7 8.97 1.82 2.95
N LEU A 8 9.60 2.86 2.39
CA LEU A 8 9.16 3.48 1.14
C LEU A 8 9.10 2.45 0.01
N LEU A 9 10.20 1.73 -0.22
CA LEU A 9 10.28 0.74 -1.31
C LEU A 9 9.35 -0.44 -1.07
N ALA A 10 9.23 -0.93 0.17
CA ALA A 10 8.31 -2.01 0.52
C ALA A 10 6.85 -1.61 0.29
N ALA A 11 6.46 -0.40 0.70
CA ALA A 11 5.11 0.12 0.47
C ALA A 11 4.81 0.33 -1.02
N LEU A 12 5.78 0.84 -1.79
CA LEU A 12 5.66 0.96 -3.25
C LEU A 12 5.50 -0.41 -3.91
N ALA A 13 6.34 -1.38 -3.57
CA ALA A 13 6.30 -2.72 -4.15
C ALA A 13 4.98 -3.43 -3.86
N ALA A 14 4.51 -3.41 -2.60
CA ALA A 14 3.23 -4.00 -2.22
C ALA A 14 2.03 -3.27 -2.83
N GLY A 15 2.14 -1.95 -3.03
CA GLY A 15 1.07 -1.11 -3.58
C GLY A 15 0.84 -1.26 -5.09
N VAL A 16 1.76 -1.91 -5.84
CA VAL A 16 1.61 -2.07 -7.30
C VAL A 16 0.37 -2.91 -7.64
N GLY A 17 -0.59 -2.29 -8.34
CA GLY A 17 -1.84 -2.94 -8.74
C GLY A 17 -2.73 -3.34 -7.56
N SER A 18 -2.55 -2.74 -6.38
CA SER A 18 -3.43 -2.93 -5.23
C SER A 18 -4.88 -2.52 -5.55
N ARG A 19 -5.81 -2.98 -4.73
CA ARG A 19 -7.24 -2.73 -4.97
C ARG A 19 -7.57 -1.24 -4.89
N ASP A 20 -6.98 -0.54 -3.94
CA ASP A 20 -7.15 0.90 -3.75
C ASP A 20 -6.52 1.71 -4.89
N GLN A 21 -5.30 1.35 -5.34
CA GLN A 21 -4.67 1.96 -6.51
C GLN A 21 -5.52 1.82 -7.77
N MET A 22 -6.03 0.60 -8.03
CA MET A 22 -6.86 0.34 -9.20
C MET A 22 -8.22 1.04 -9.10
N LEU A 23 -8.82 1.11 -7.91
CA LEU A 23 -10.06 1.87 -7.70
C LEU A 23 -9.86 3.36 -8.06
N VAL A 24 -8.77 3.96 -7.55
CA VAL A 24 -8.43 5.36 -7.88
C VAL A 24 -8.19 5.53 -9.38
N ALA A 25 -7.49 4.60 -10.02
CA ALA A 25 -7.24 4.62 -11.46
C ALA A 25 -8.54 4.58 -12.29
N TRP A 26 -9.47 3.66 -11.95
CA TRP A 26 -10.76 3.56 -12.61
C TRP A 26 -11.65 4.79 -12.39
N MET A 27 -11.59 5.37 -11.19
CA MET A 27 -12.34 6.60 -10.89
C MET A 27 -11.78 7.80 -11.65
N ALA A 28 -10.45 7.89 -11.80
CA ALA A 28 -9.78 8.94 -12.56
C ALA A 28 -10.06 8.87 -14.08
N ALA A 29 -10.27 7.65 -14.58
CA ALA A 29 -10.47 7.36 -16.01
C ALA A 29 -11.93 7.54 -16.50
N ARG A 30 -12.87 7.98 -15.63
CA ARG A 30 -14.30 8.03 -16.00
C ARG A 30 -14.60 9.00 -17.14
N PRO A 31 -15.37 8.52 -18.17
CA PRO A 31 -15.94 9.41 -19.18
C PRO A 31 -16.96 10.35 -18.50
N GLY A 32 -16.81 11.65 -18.70
CA GLY A 32 -17.76 12.66 -18.17
C GLY A 32 -17.24 13.53 -17.02
N ALA A 33 -16.06 13.30 -16.53
CA ALA A 33 -15.34 14.32 -15.75
C ALA A 33 -14.99 15.47 -16.72
N LYS A 34 -15.86 16.48 -16.77
CA LYS A 34 -15.76 17.64 -17.71
C LYS A 34 -14.44 18.42 -17.57
N SER A 35 -13.55 18.04 -16.68
CA SER A 35 -12.33 18.77 -16.34
C SER A 35 -11.14 17.83 -16.00
N GLY A 36 -11.12 16.59 -16.49
CA GLY A 36 -10.07 15.63 -16.12
C GLY A 36 -10.31 14.94 -14.77
N PRO A 37 -9.40 14.08 -14.34
CA PRO A 37 -9.52 13.38 -13.05
C PRO A 37 -9.58 14.43 -11.94
N GLY A 38 -10.70 14.45 -11.20
CA GLY A 38 -10.99 15.51 -10.24
C GLY A 38 -9.92 15.61 -9.14
N VAL A 39 -9.48 16.83 -8.85
CA VAL A 39 -8.53 17.11 -7.75
C VAL A 39 -9.07 16.59 -6.41
N GLY A 40 -10.38 16.61 -6.21
CA GLY A 40 -11.02 16.06 -5.02
C GLY A 40 -10.76 14.55 -4.83
N LEU A 41 -10.75 13.77 -5.93
CA LEU A 41 -10.38 12.35 -5.90
C LEU A 41 -8.94 12.17 -5.43
N LEU A 42 -8.01 12.95 -6.00
CA LEU A 42 -6.60 12.88 -5.64
C LEU A 42 -6.36 13.22 -4.15
N VAL A 43 -6.92 14.35 -3.70
CA VAL A 43 -6.79 14.79 -2.30
C VAL A 43 -7.38 13.74 -1.34
N THR A 44 -8.54 13.17 -1.67
CA THR A 44 -9.15 12.11 -0.86
C THR A 44 -8.27 10.87 -0.83
N ALA A 45 -7.77 10.42 -1.99
CA ALA A 45 -6.93 9.22 -2.06
C ALA A 45 -5.61 9.39 -1.29
N ILE A 46 -4.93 10.54 -1.45
CA ILE A 46 -3.71 10.85 -0.70
C ILE A 46 -4.02 10.97 0.80
N GLY A 47 -5.07 11.68 1.19
CA GLY A 47 -5.45 11.86 2.59
C GLY A 47 -5.72 10.52 3.29
N VAL A 48 -6.47 9.63 2.64
CA VAL A 48 -6.73 8.28 3.15
C VAL A 48 -5.46 7.44 3.22
N ALA A 49 -4.60 7.49 2.20
CA ALA A 49 -3.34 6.76 2.19
C ALA A 49 -2.39 7.20 3.30
N LEU A 50 -2.24 8.51 3.50
CA LEU A 50 -1.42 9.09 4.57
C LEU A 50 -1.97 8.71 5.95
N PHE A 51 -3.28 8.85 6.13
CA PHE A 51 -3.93 8.52 7.41
C PHE A 51 -3.77 7.05 7.76
N SER A 52 -4.10 6.14 6.84
CA SER A 52 -4.05 4.69 7.10
C SER A 52 -2.62 4.18 7.32
N ALA A 53 -1.65 4.65 6.51
CA ALA A 53 -0.25 4.29 6.67
C ALA A 53 0.36 4.90 7.94
N GLY A 54 0.00 6.15 8.27
CA GLY A 54 0.40 6.81 9.51
C GLY A 54 -0.13 6.05 10.74
N LEU A 55 -1.40 5.66 10.73
CA LEU A 55 -2.02 4.89 11.80
C LEU A 55 -1.35 3.51 11.97
N ALA A 56 -1.09 2.81 10.85
CA ALA A 56 -0.40 1.52 10.88
C ALA A 56 1.03 1.65 11.44
N GLY A 57 1.78 2.65 10.98
CA GLY A 57 3.13 2.91 11.46
C GLY A 57 3.17 3.36 12.92
N TRP A 58 2.22 4.20 13.34
CA TRP A 58 2.07 4.60 14.74
C TRP A 58 1.78 3.38 15.62
N ALA A 59 0.83 2.53 15.24
CA ALA A 59 0.54 1.29 15.95
C ALA A 59 1.77 0.37 16.03
N GLY A 60 2.55 0.26 14.95
CA GLY A 60 3.83 -0.46 14.93
C GLY A 60 4.84 0.10 15.92
N SER A 61 4.94 1.43 16.01
CA SER A 61 5.84 2.10 16.97
C SER A 61 5.44 1.85 18.43
N LEU A 62 4.14 1.73 18.72
CA LEU A 62 3.64 1.37 20.05
C LEU A 62 3.89 -0.12 20.38
N ALA A 63 3.87 -0.99 19.39
CA ALA A 63 4.18 -2.41 19.58
C ALA A 63 5.68 -2.67 19.79
N ALA A 64 6.55 -1.81 19.25
CA ALA A 64 8.00 -1.99 19.28
C ALA A 64 8.59 -2.30 20.66
N PRO A 65 8.26 -1.58 21.76
CA PRO A 65 8.84 -1.86 23.08
C PRO A 65 8.38 -3.19 23.69
N GLN A 66 7.26 -3.74 23.21
CA GLN A 66 6.69 -4.98 23.73
C GLN A 66 7.24 -6.23 23.03
N LEU A 67 7.92 -6.07 21.90
CA LEU A 67 8.44 -7.16 21.09
C LEU A 67 9.91 -7.41 21.38
N VAL A 68 10.25 -8.65 21.74
CA VAL A 68 11.65 -9.11 21.82
C VAL A 68 12.27 -9.15 20.41
N PRO A 69 13.62 -9.03 20.29
CA PRO A 69 14.27 -8.97 18.97
C PRO A 69 13.87 -10.09 17.99
N PRO A 70 13.79 -11.38 18.39
CA PRO A 70 13.36 -12.43 17.47
C PRO A 70 11.91 -12.25 16.98
N ALA A 71 11.01 -11.77 17.84
CA ALA A 71 9.62 -11.53 17.46
C ALA A 71 9.48 -10.40 16.43
N ARG A 72 10.35 -9.39 16.48
CA ARG A 72 10.38 -8.32 15.46
C ARG A 72 10.79 -8.87 14.09
N VAL A 73 11.79 -9.75 14.05
CA VAL A 73 12.25 -10.40 12.82
C VAL A 73 11.12 -11.25 12.23
N LEU A 74 10.47 -12.08 13.05
CA LEU A 74 9.33 -12.90 12.63
C LEU A 74 8.15 -12.07 12.14
N LEU A 75 7.87 -10.93 12.78
CA LEU A 75 6.81 -10.02 12.37
C LEU A 75 7.09 -9.44 10.98
N VAL A 76 8.33 -9.02 10.70
CA VAL A 76 8.74 -8.52 9.39
C VAL A 76 8.65 -9.62 8.34
N ALA A 77 9.14 -10.82 8.64
CA ALA A 77 9.06 -11.96 7.73
C ALA A 77 7.61 -12.35 7.42
N LEU A 78 6.74 -12.35 8.43
CA LEU A 78 5.30 -12.61 8.26
C LEU A 78 4.65 -11.54 7.38
N ALA A 79 4.94 -10.26 7.62
CA ALA A 79 4.41 -9.16 6.81
C ALA A 79 4.87 -9.25 5.35
N LEU A 80 6.15 -9.56 5.12
CA LEU A 80 6.70 -9.79 3.78
C LEU A 80 6.06 -11.01 3.11
N GLY A 81 5.87 -12.11 3.84
CA GLY A 81 5.21 -13.33 3.36
C GLY A 81 3.75 -13.09 2.97
N LEU A 82 2.99 -12.35 3.79
CA LEU A 82 1.61 -11.99 3.48
C LEU A 82 1.53 -11.04 2.29
N ALA A 83 2.45 -10.07 2.17
CA ALA A 83 2.54 -9.20 1.00
C ALA A 83 2.87 -10.00 -0.27
N ALA A 84 3.80 -10.95 -0.18
CA ALA A 84 4.13 -11.85 -1.27
C ALA A 84 2.91 -12.69 -1.69
N LEU A 85 2.21 -13.27 -0.73
CA LEU A 85 1.01 -14.06 -0.97
C LEU A 85 -0.09 -13.22 -1.65
N GLU A 86 -0.31 -11.99 -1.18
CA GLU A 86 -1.25 -11.07 -1.80
C GLU A 86 -0.91 -10.77 -3.26
N LEU A 87 0.37 -10.48 -3.54
CA LEU A 87 0.83 -10.18 -4.90
C LEU A 87 0.77 -11.40 -5.84
N LEU A 88 0.99 -12.61 -5.31
CA LEU A 88 0.98 -13.85 -6.10
C LEU A 88 -0.43 -14.38 -6.36
N VAL A 89 -1.31 -14.33 -5.36
CA VAL A 89 -2.63 -14.99 -5.38
C VAL A 89 -3.73 -14.03 -5.83
N LEU A 90 -3.73 -12.80 -5.32
CA LEU A 90 -4.80 -11.86 -5.62
C LEU A 90 -4.58 -11.20 -6.98
N ARG A 91 -5.63 -11.18 -7.78
CA ARG A 91 -5.64 -10.45 -9.06
C ARG A 91 -5.68 -8.94 -8.81
N PRO A 92 -5.14 -8.12 -9.73
CA PRO A 92 -5.34 -6.67 -9.69
C PRO A 92 -6.81 -6.31 -9.52
N GLY A 93 -7.07 -5.21 -8.82
CA GLY A 93 -8.46 -4.77 -8.55
C GLY A 93 -9.30 -4.66 -9.82
N CYS A 94 -10.54 -5.14 -9.75
CA CYS A 94 -11.50 -5.06 -10.85
C CYS A 94 -12.22 -3.71 -10.85
N ARG A 95 -12.78 -3.32 -12.00
CA ARG A 95 -13.63 -2.13 -12.12
C ARG A 95 -14.86 -2.29 -11.21
N PRO A 96 -15.16 -1.31 -10.33
CA PRO A 96 -16.33 -1.37 -9.48
C PRO A 96 -17.63 -1.36 -10.32
N ALA A 97 -18.59 -2.21 -9.95
CA ALA A 97 -19.87 -2.29 -10.62
C ALA A 97 -20.71 -1.01 -10.42
N GLU A 98 -20.68 -0.47 -9.22
CA GLU A 98 -21.33 0.78 -8.87
C GLU A 98 -20.30 1.84 -8.46
N PRO A 99 -20.24 2.94 -9.22
CA PRO A 99 -19.33 4.01 -8.90
C PRO A 99 -19.86 4.85 -7.73
N THR A 100 -19.08 5.00 -6.68
CA THR A 100 -19.36 5.96 -5.60
C THR A 100 -19.41 7.38 -6.16
N ALA A 101 -20.57 8.04 -6.03
CA ALA A 101 -20.74 9.42 -6.49
C ALA A 101 -20.19 10.45 -5.50
N SER A 102 -19.96 10.05 -4.25
CA SER A 102 -19.56 10.93 -3.14
C SER A 102 -18.11 10.65 -2.71
N LEU A 103 -17.32 11.72 -2.50
CA LEU A 103 -15.95 11.62 -1.98
C LEU A 103 -15.89 11.00 -0.59
N GLY A 104 -16.91 11.24 0.25
CA GLY A 104 -17.00 10.63 1.57
C GLY A 104 -17.19 9.11 1.50
N ALA A 105 -18.10 8.63 0.64
CA ALA A 105 -18.27 7.18 0.42
C ALA A 105 -16.99 6.55 -0.16
N LEU A 106 -16.32 7.24 -1.09
CA LEU A 106 -15.03 6.80 -1.63
C LEU A 106 -13.97 6.68 -0.51
N ALA A 107 -13.87 7.67 0.38
CA ALA A 107 -12.93 7.63 1.50
C ALA A 107 -13.17 6.40 2.41
N VAL A 108 -14.43 6.10 2.73
CA VAL A 108 -14.79 4.92 3.53
C VAL A 108 -14.41 3.62 2.81
N VAL A 109 -14.69 3.51 1.52
CA VAL A 109 -14.33 2.32 0.73
C VAL A 109 -12.81 2.15 0.65
N LEU A 110 -12.07 3.24 0.40
CA LEU A 110 -10.60 3.20 0.39
C LEU A 110 -10.05 2.79 1.74
N LEU A 111 -10.55 3.36 2.85
CA LEU A 111 -10.13 2.96 4.20
C LEU A 111 -10.39 1.47 4.46
N ALA A 112 -11.58 0.98 4.13
CA ALA A 112 -11.93 -0.43 4.32
C ALA A 112 -11.00 -1.37 3.52
N GLN A 113 -10.64 -1.01 2.29
CA GLN A 113 -9.68 -1.77 1.48
C GLN A 113 -8.27 -1.73 2.07
N GLN A 114 -7.87 -0.59 2.62
CA GLN A 114 -6.53 -0.36 3.13
C GLN A 114 -6.25 -1.02 4.49
N VAL A 115 -7.28 -1.27 5.32
CA VAL A 115 -7.12 -1.97 6.61
C VAL A 115 -6.56 -3.38 6.42
N THR A 116 -6.92 -4.05 5.34
CA THR A 116 -6.48 -5.43 5.03
C THR A 116 -5.34 -5.49 4.01
N ASP A 117 -4.78 -4.37 3.63
CA ASP A 117 -3.75 -4.27 2.59
C ASP A 117 -2.36 -4.60 3.14
N ALA A 118 -1.63 -5.41 2.40
CA ALA A 118 -0.28 -5.84 2.76
C ALA A 118 0.71 -4.67 2.92
N ALA A 119 0.54 -3.57 2.17
CA ALA A 119 1.41 -2.41 2.31
C ALA A 119 1.33 -1.81 3.73
N ARG A 120 0.13 -1.75 4.34
CA ARG A 120 -0.05 -1.23 5.71
C ARG A 120 0.52 -2.18 6.75
N LEU A 121 0.39 -3.49 6.53
CA LEU A 121 1.01 -4.48 7.39
C LEU A 121 2.55 -4.38 7.35
N LEU A 122 3.13 -4.13 6.17
CA LEU A 122 4.57 -3.89 6.03
C LEU A 122 5.01 -2.61 6.76
N VAL A 123 4.25 -1.51 6.63
CA VAL A 123 4.54 -0.27 7.36
C VAL A 123 4.51 -0.49 8.87
N PHE A 124 3.49 -1.21 9.37
CA PHE A 124 3.39 -1.60 10.79
C PHE A 124 4.61 -2.42 11.24
N ALA A 125 4.94 -3.49 10.52
CA ALA A 125 6.01 -4.40 10.89
C ALA A 125 7.40 -3.74 10.84
N LEU A 126 7.65 -2.93 9.81
CA LEU A 126 8.91 -2.20 9.65
C LEU A 126 9.05 -1.07 10.69
N ALA A 127 7.96 -0.41 11.06
CA ALA A 127 7.98 0.56 12.15
C ALA A 127 8.24 -0.13 13.50
N ALA A 128 7.62 -1.29 13.76
CA ALA A 128 7.84 -2.06 14.98
C ALA A 128 9.27 -2.62 15.11
N SER A 129 9.94 -2.89 13.99
CA SER A 129 11.31 -3.43 13.97
C SER A 129 12.40 -2.36 13.89
N SER A 130 12.04 -1.11 13.57
CA SER A 130 13.00 -0.02 13.37
C SER A 130 13.53 0.55 14.67
N ALA A 131 14.83 0.86 14.71
CA ALA A 131 15.43 1.62 15.81
C ALA A 131 14.88 3.06 15.91
N VAL A 132 14.49 3.63 14.78
CA VAL A 132 13.87 4.97 14.69
C VAL A 132 12.56 4.87 13.92
N PRO A 133 11.45 4.50 14.59
CA PRO A 133 10.16 4.22 13.95
C PRO A 133 9.63 5.36 13.07
N GLN A 134 9.89 6.61 13.45
CA GLN A 134 9.41 7.80 12.73
C GLN A 134 9.83 7.81 11.26
N PHE A 135 11.07 7.39 10.96
CA PHE A 135 11.54 7.31 9.58
C PHE A 135 10.82 6.20 8.79
N ALA A 136 10.53 5.06 9.43
CA ALA A 136 9.76 4.00 8.80
C ALA A 136 8.32 4.46 8.52
N VAL A 137 7.68 5.14 9.47
CA VAL A 137 6.33 5.71 9.31
C VAL A 137 6.31 6.70 8.14
N LEU A 138 7.23 7.66 8.09
CA LEU A 138 7.31 8.65 7.01
C LEU A 138 7.54 7.98 5.65
N GLY A 139 8.45 7.00 5.57
CA GLY A 139 8.69 6.24 4.35
C GLY A 139 7.43 5.52 3.86
N GLY A 140 6.71 4.87 4.77
CA GLY A 140 5.46 4.19 4.48
C GLY A 140 4.36 5.14 4.01
N MET A 141 4.18 6.26 4.71
CA MET A 141 3.20 7.30 4.33
C MET A 141 3.47 7.82 2.92
N ILE A 142 4.71 8.20 2.63
CA ILE A 142 5.09 8.71 1.31
C ILE A 142 4.93 7.63 0.24
N GLY A 143 5.36 6.39 0.51
CA GLY A 143 5.18 5.27 -0.42
C GLY A 143 3.72 5.03 -0.78
N CYS A 144 2.84 4.98 0.22
CA CYS A 144 1.40 4.83 0.01
C CYS A 144 0.76 6.04 -0.71
N ALA A 145 1.20 7.26 -0.42
CA ALA A 145 0.74 8.44 -1.14
C ALA A 145 1.17 8.42 -2.62
N VAL A 146 2.40 8.03 -2.90
CA VAL A 146 2.92 7.88 -4.27
C VAL A 146 2.13 6.83 -5.05
N THR A 147 1.77 5.69 -4.45
CA THR A 147 0.92 4.69 -5.12
C THR A 147 -0.47 5.23 -5.45
N ALA A 148 -1.06 6.07 -4.58
CA ALA A 148 -2.32 6.74 -4.85
C ALA A 148 -2.20 7.76 -6.01
N VAL A 149 -1.11 8.54 -6.05
CA VAL A 149 -0.81 9.48 -7.15
C VAL A 149 -0.61 8.72 -8.47
N LEU A 150 0.12 7.60 -8.45
CA LEU A 150 0.33 6.76 -9.63
C LEU A 150 -0.99 6.14 -10.12
N GLY A 151 -1.89 5.74 -9.21
CA GLY A 151 -3.24 5.31 -9.56
C GLY A 151 -4.02 6.41 -10.27
N TRP A 152 -4.05 7.60 -9.68
CA TRP A 152 -4.77 8.75 -10.22
C TRP A 152 -4.20 9.22 -11.58
N SER A 153 -2.90 9.34 -11.72
CA SER A 153 -2.25 9.80 -12.95
C SER A 153 -2.22 8.74 -14.05
N GLY A 154 -2.15 7.46 -13.66
CA GLY A 154 -2.11 6.33 -14.60
C GLY A 154 -3.45 6.06 -15.27
N GLY A 155 -4.57 6.23 -14.57
CA GLY A 155 -5.91 6.03 -15.10
C GLY A 155 -6.03 4.72 -15.91
N GLU A 156 -6.59 4.81 -17.13
CA GLU A 156 -6.76 3.64 -18.02
C GLU A 156 -5.43 3.02 -18.47
N ARG A 157 -4.35 3.81 -18.55
CA ARG A 157 -3.03 3.31 -18.96
C ARG A 157 -2.50 2.28 -17.96
N LEU A 158 -2.77 2.48 -16.67
CA LEU A 158 -2.37 1.54 -15.63
C LEU A 158 -3.04 0.18 -15.81
N ALA A 159 -4.32 0.18 -16.21
CA ALA A 159 -5.08 -1.04 -16.49
C ALA A 159 -4.59 -1.81 -17.75
N ALA A 160 -3.92 -1.12 -18.67
CA ALA A 160 -3.37 -1.73 -19.89
C ALA A 160 -2.00 -2.38 -19.65
N LEU A 161 -1.33 -2.11 -18.51
CA LEU A 161 -0.05 -2.71 -18.18
C LEU A 161 -0.21 -4.19 -17.77
N PRO A 162 0.81 -5.03 -17.99
CA PRO A 162 0.81 -6.43 -17.56
C PRO A 162 1.03 -6.54 -16.04
N LEU A 163 0.16 -5.89 -15.26
CA LEU A 163 0.29 -5.80 -13.79
C LEU A 163 0.38 -7.16 -13.12
N THR A 164 -0.26 -8.19 -13.69
CA THR A 164 -0.18 -9.56 -13.15
C THR A 164 1.25 -10.09 -13.18
N ALA A 165 2.00 -9.85 -14.26
CA ALA A 165 3.40 -10.29 -14.36
C ALA A 165 4.29 -9.52 -13.37
N VAL A 166 4.12 -8.19 -13.30
CA VAL A 166 4.87 -7.33 -12.37
C VAL A 166 4.58 -7.73 -10.92
N ARG A 167 3.30 -7.92 -10.56
CA ARG A 167 2.90 -8.38 -9.21
C ARG A 167 3.52 -9.72 -8.86
N ARG A 168 3.50 -10.68 -9.78
CA ARG A 168 4.12 -12.00 -9.55
C ARG A 168 5.62 -11.89 -9.34
N ALA A 169 6.33 -11.12 -10.16
CA ALA A 169 7.76 -10.90 -9.98
C ALA A 169 8.08 -10.26 -8.61
N LEU A 170 7.34 -9.22 -8.23
CA LEU A 170 7.47 -8.59 -6.92
C LEU A 170 7.09 -9.54 -5.78
N GLY A 171 6.04 -10.35 -5.94
CA GLY A 171 5.63 -11.34 -4.96
C GLY A 171 6.72 -12.40 -4.72
N VAL A 172 7.33 -12.93 -5.79
CA VAL A 172 8.47 -13.86 -5.67
C VAL A 172 9.65 -13.20 -4.97
N LEU A 173 9.96 -11.95 -5.32
CA LEU A 173 11.03 -11.20 -4.67
C LEU A 173 10.77 -11.02 -3.16
N LEU A 174 9.56 -10.58 -2.78
CA LEU A 174 9.19 -10.41 -1.37
C LEU A 174 9.19 -11.75 -0.60
N ALA A 175 8.75 -12.85 -1.24
CA ALA A 175 8.83 -14.18 -0.65
C ALA A 175 10.28 -14.60 -0.38
N ALA A 176 11.18 -14.36 -1.34
CA ALA A 176 12.61 -14.65 -1.19
C ALA A 176 13.22 -13.82 -0.03
N ILE A 177 12.89 -12.53 0.06
CA ILE A 177 13.33 -11.66 1.15
C ILE A 177 12.76 -12.14 2.49
N ALA A 178 11.48 -12.56 2.55
CA ALA A 178 10.87 -13.09 3.77
C ALA A 178 11.61 -14.30 4.33
N VAL A 179 12.00 -15.23 3.45
CA VAL A 179 12.80 -16.40 3.82
C VAL A 179 14.18 -15.98 4.29
N PHE A 180 14.86 -15.10 3.55
CA PHE A 180 16.21 -14.64 3.88
C PHE A 180 16.31 -13.92 5.22
N VAL A 181 15.25 -13.21 5.62
CA VAL A 181 15.20 -12.48 6.91
C VAL A 181 15.12 -13.43 8.10
N VAL A 182 14.62 -14.67 7.93
CA VAL A 182 14.46 -15.67 9.01
C VAL A 182 15.68 -16.56 9.17
N ILE A 183 16.44 -16.79 8.10
CA ILE A 183 17.67 -17.60 8.09
C ILE A 183 18.85 -16.80 8.61
#